data_e20dad8dec3656f05b30e6857af1a432
#
_entry.id   e20dad8dec3656f05b30e6857af1a432
#
_cell.length_a   1.000
_cell.length_b   1.000
_cell.length_c   1.000
_cell.angle_alpha   90.00
_cell.angle_beta   90.00
_cell.angle_gamma   90.00
#
_symmetry.space_group_name_H-M   'P 1'
#
loop_
_entity.id
_entity.type
_entity.pdbx_description
1 polymer ?
#
loop_
_entity_poly.entity_id
_entity_poly.type
_entity_poly.pdbx_seq_one_letter_code
_entity_poly.pdbx_strand_id
1 'polypeptide(L)'
;MAIRFRLPAPLLALLAVIPLLTVAHHARPAPYGDHLTVSRTAPARVPHAAPRLRTEGAAVRAHDPRTGALRWRYTRDGRRPLTSLHARGDVITLWDDGLVTATDGRTVRWHRALPAPGDWLPDHGGTGVLRLLGHGMLAVVTPYRIAAYRIADGDLRWGLPASDGCAFQPRRAVHHARTLVVAQPCPHAAWTAQLVALDDLGRIVPRRRPLGTEPRDEDGPGRGRPRIEHPNPEKVLAQPR
;
A
#
# COMPACT_ATOMS: atom_id res chain seq x y z
N MET A 1 45.40 46.58 35.67
CA MET A 1 45.44 46.70 34.18
C MET A 1 44.31 45.83 33.61
N ALA A 2 43.16 46.41 33.28
CA ALA A 2 41.98 45.63 32.83
C ALA A 2 42.00 45.58 31.30
N ILE A 3 42.29 44.41 30.74
CA ILE A 3 42.27 44.17 29.29
C ILE A 3 40.79 44.10 28.86
N ARG A 4 40.30 45.16 28.24
CA ARG A 4 38.97 45.18 27.62
C ARG A 4 39.04 44.46 26.26
N PHE A 5 38.67 43.17 26.24
CA PHE A 5 38.45 42.43 24.98
C PHE A 5 37.24 43.04 24.29
N ARG A 6 37.46 43.86 23.26
CA ARG A 6 36.42 44.29 22.34
C ARG A 6 36.26 43.19 21.28
N LEU A 7 35.27 42.32 21.44
CA LEU A 7 34.88 41.39 20.38
C LEU A 7 34.42 42.18 19.15
N PRO A 8 34.91 41.86 17.95
CA PRO A 8 34.49 42.55 16.73
C PRO A 8 32.99 42.37 16.50
N ALA A 9 32.31 43.44 16.10
CA ALA A 9 30.85 43.46 15.88
C ALA A 9 30.29 42.28 15.04
N PRO A 10 30.99 41.78 14.00
CA PRO A 10 30.50 40.61 13.24
C PRO A 10 30.49 39.33 14.07
N LEU A 11 31.38 39.16 15.05
CA LEU A 11 31.41 37.97 15.90
C LEU A 11 30.21 37.96 16.89
N LEU A 12 29.84 39.11 17.41
CA LEU A 12 28.64 39.28 18.25
C LEU A 12 27.35 39.01 17.45
N ALA A 13 27.30 39.49 16.19
CA ALA A 13 26.16 39.23 15.32
C ALA A 13 26.03 37.73 15.01
N LEU A 14 27.13 37.04 14.75
CA LEU A 14 27.12 35.58 14.47
C LEU A 14 26.68 34.77 15.70
N LEU A 15 27.13 35.17 16.92
CA LEU A 15 26.75 34.54 18.18
C LEU A 15 25.26 34.74 18.53
N ALA A 16 24.63 35.81 18.04
CA ALA A 16 23.19 36.01 18.20
C ALA A 16 22.33 35.32 17.14
N VAL A 17 22.83 35.24 15.90
CA VAL A 17 22.07 34.65 14.78
C VAL A 17 21.95 33.12 14.91
N ILE A 18 23.01 32.44 15.36
CA ILE A 18 23.00 30.97 15.49
C ILE A 18 21.90 30.49 16.45
N PRO A 19 21.77 30.98 17.69
CA PRO A 19 20.70 30.55 18.58
C PRO A 19 19.31 30.98 18.10
N LEU A 20 19.17 32.12 17.43
CA LEU A 20 17.90 32.52 16.83
C LEU A 20 17.47 31.57 15.70
N LEU A 21 18.40 31.13 14.83
CA LEU A 21 18.11 30.16 13.78
C LEU A 21 17.78 28.78 14.36
N THR A 22 18.46 28.35 15.42
CA THR A 22 18.16 27.09 16.09
C THR A 22 16.79 27.13 16.77
N VAL A 23 16.45 28.20 17.48
CA VAL A 23 15.13 28.39 18.09
C VAL A 23 14.03 28.45 17.01
N ALA A 24 14.26 29.21 15.94
CA ALA A 24 13.31 29.29 14.83
C ALA A 24 13.13 27.93 14.12
N HIS A 25 14.19 27.12 14.02
CA HIS A 25 14.10 25.78 13.45
C HIS A 25 13.30 24.83 14.36
N HIS A 26 13.50 24.89 15.66
CA HIS A 26 12.76 24.08 16.65
C HIS A 26 11.32 24.56 16.87
N ALA A 27 11.03 25.84 16.66
CA ALA A 27 9.69 26.41 16.78
C ALA A 27 8.82 26.19 15.52
N ARG A 28 9.39 25.71 14.41
CA ARG A 28 8.58 25.39 13.24
C ARG A 28 7.69 24.20 13.56
N PRO A 29 6.35 24.33 13.35
CA PRO A 29 5.46 23.17 13.43
C PRO A 29 6.00 22.06 12.55
N ALA A 30 5.91 20.82 13.02
CA ALA A 30 6.28 19.66 12.20
C ALA A 30 5.48 19.72 10.90
N PRO A 31 6.10 19.56 9.73
CA PRO A 31 5.38 19.48 8.48
C PRO A 31 4.27 18.43 8.64
N TYR A 32 3.07 18.72 8.20
CA TYR A 32 1.92 17.84 8.30
C TYR A 32 1.36 17.57 9.71
N GLY A 33 1.80 18.31 10.74
CA GLY A 33 1.32 18.16 12.12
C GLY A 33 1.66 16.80 12.75
N ASP A 34 2.81 16.24 12.42
CA ASP A 34 3.25 14.92 12.90
C ASP A 34 3.75 14.98 14.35
N HIS A 35 3.25 14.07 15.19
CA HIS A 35 3.71 13.88 16.56
C HIS A 35 4.02 12.39 16.80
N LEU A 36 5.29 12.04 16.81
CA LEU A 36 5.76 10.69 17.10
C LEU A 36 6.44 10.67 18.47
N THR A 37 5.87 9.91 19.39
CA THR A 37 6.38 9.76 20.76
C THR A 37 6.87 8.33 20.97
N VAL A 38 8.13 8.16 21.31
CA VAL A 38 8.73 6.87 21.65
C VAL A 38 8.66 6.67 23.16
N SER A 39 8.17 5.51 23.60
CA SER A 39 8.13 5.18 25.03
C SER A 39 9.53 4.92 25.57
N ARG A 40 9.87 5.56 26.69
CA ARG A 40 11.16 5.34 27.39
C ARG A 40 11.29 3.94 27.99
N THR A 41 10.17 3.27 28.23
CA THR A 41 10.11 1.92 28.80
C THR A 41 10.20 0.83 27.73
N ALA A 42 10.30 1.20 26.45
CA ALA A 42 10.44 0.21 25.40
C ALA A 42 11.78 -0.51 25.54
N PRO A 43 11.81 -1.85 25.71
CA PRO A 43 13.06 -2.58 25.79
C PRO A 43 13.88 -2.32 24.52
N ALA A 44 15.20 -2.20 24.72
CA ALA A 44 16.14 -2.09 23.60
C ALA A 44 15.79 -3.18 22.57
N ARG A 45 15.67 -2.76 21.33
CA ARG A 45 15.28 -3.52 20.14
C ARG A 45 15.42 -5.05 20.30
N VAL A 46 14.32 -5.77 20.52
CA VAL A 46 14.27 -7.18 20.17
C VAL A 46 14.13 -7.23 18.64
N PRO A 47 15.13 -7.70 17.91
CA PRO A 47 15.24 -7.47 16.48
C PRO A 47 14.15 -8.07 15.60
N HIS A 48 13.29 -8.96 16.08
CA HIS A 48 12.57 -9.89 15.20
C HIS A 48 11.04 -9.95 15.35
N ALA A 49 10.42 -9.19 16.27
CA ALA A 49 8.97 -9.22 16.40
C ALA A 49 8.35 -7.90 15.96
N ALA A 50 7.58 -7.93 14.87
CA ALA A 50 6.76 -6.80 14.46
C ALA A 50 5.83 -6.38 15.61
N PRO A 51 5.71 -5.08 15.94
CA PRO A 51 4.83 -4.63 17.00
C PRO A 51 3.37 -4.90 16.64
N ARG A 52 2.52 -5.10 17.64
CA ARG A 52 1.07 -5.11 17.41
C ARG A 52 0.59 -3.68 17.23
N LEU A 53 -0.03 -3.41 16.09
CA LEU A 53 -0.60 -2.10 15.79
C LEU A 53 -2.05 -2.04 16.30
N ARG A 54 -2.38 -0.88 16.86
CA ARG A 54 -3.76 -0.51 17.20
C ARG A 54 -4.03 0.91 16.72
N THR A 55 -5.14 1.07 16.03
CA THR A 55 -5.67 2.39 15.68
C THR A 55 -6.73 2.75 16.71
N GLU A 56 -6.44 3.75 17.53
CA GLU A 56 -7.32 4.19 18.62
C GLU A 56 -7.51 5.71 18.54
N GLY A 57 -8.74 6.13 18.21
CA GLY A 57 -9.07 7.55 18.01
C GLY A 57 -8.19 8.20 16.93
N ALA A 58 -7.46 9.25 17.29
CA ALA A 58 -6.55 9.97 16.41
C ALA A 58 -5.11 9.41 16.39
N ALA A 59 -4.88 8.21 16.92
CA ALA A 59 -3.54 7.68 17.11
C ALA A 59 -3.33 6.29 16.51
N VAL A 60 -2.14 6.08 15.96
CA VAL A 60 -1.57 4.75 15.72
C VAL A 60 -0.66 4.43 16.90
N ARG A 61 -0.89 3.28 17.55
CA ARG A 61 -0.09 2.80 18.66
C ARG A 61 0.55 1.47 18.31
N ALA A 62 1.82 1.36 18.61
CA ALA A 62 2.58 0.12 18.45
C ALA A 62 2.92 -0.45 19.81
N HIS A 63 2.50 -1.69 20.04
CA HIS A 63 2.72 -2.40 21.28
C HIS A 63 3.70 -3.56 21.08
N ASP A 64 4.48 -3.82 22.09
CA ASP A 64 5.31 -5.01 22.13
C ASP A 64 4.41 -6.26 22.09
N PRO A 65 4.64 -7.21 21.17
CA PRO A 65 3.74 -8.37 21.00
C PRO A 65 3.80 -9.35 22.16
N ARG A 66 4.87 -9.33 22.97
CA ARG A 66 5.08 -10.23 24.10
C ARG A 66 4.60 -9.65 25.42
N THR A 67 4.91 -8.38 25.66
CA THR A 67 4.64 -7.71 26.96
C THR A 67 3.38 -6.85 26.92
N GLY A 68 2.89 -6.49 25.72
CA GLY A 68 1.80 -5.51 25.56
C GLY A 68 2.21 -4.07 25.83
N ALA A 69 3.47 -3.79 26.20
CA ALA A 69 3.95 -2.46 26.51
C ALA A 69 3.92 -1.56 25.27
N LEU A 70 3.56 -0.29 25.46
CA LEU A 70 3.58 0.70 24.39
C LEU A 70 5.04 0.96 23.96
N ARG A 71 5.35 0.78 22.68
CA ARG A 71 6.65 1.11 22.09
C ARG A 71 6.69 2.55 21.59
N TRP A 72 5.67 2.95 20.84
CA TRP A 72 5.53 4.31 20.32
C TRP A 72 4.06 4.63 20.00
N ARG A 73 3.79 5.92 19.92
CA ARG A 73 2.50 6.50 19.51
C ARG A 73 2.74 7.52 18.42
N TYR A 74 1.95 7.47 17.36
CA TYR A 74 1.98 8.43 16.26
C TYR A 74 0.62 9.07 16.07
N THR A 75 0.57 10.38 16.05
CA THR A 75 -0.63 11.19 15.80
C THR A 75 -0.32 12.27 14.78
N ARG A 76 -1.35 12.80 14.16
CA ARG A 76 -1.29 14.00 13.33
C ARG A 76 -2.38 14.99 13.78
N ASP A 77 -2.07 16.29 13.75
CA ASP A 77 -2.97 17.34 14.22
C ASP A 77 -4.29 17.32 13.46
N GLY A 78 -5.40 17.16 14.21
CA GLY A 78 -6.75 17.14 13.66
C GLY A 78 -7.05 15.99 12.69
N ARG A 79 -6.19 14.95 12.58
CA ARG A 79 -6.34 13.84 11.64
C ARG A 79 -6.53 12.51 12.35
N ARG A 80 -7.21 11.59 11.65
CA ARG A 80 -7.45 10.23 12.14
C ARG A 80 -6.87 9.20 11.19
N PRO A 81 -6.17 8.20 11.72
CA PRO A 81 -5.70 7.08 10.90
C PRO A 81 -6.90 6.21 10.51
N LEU A 82 -6.99 5.86 9.22
CA LEU A 82 -8.02 4.97 8.67
C LEU A 82 -7.56 3.53 8.66
N THR A 83 -6.31 3.29 8.28
CA THR A 83 -5.72 1.96 8.27
C THR A 83 -4.21 2.05 8.43
N SER A 84 -3.63 1.02 9.04
CA SER A 84 -2.19 0.89 9.19
C SER A 84 -1.75 -0.55 8.92
N LEU A 85 -0.59 -0.71 8.30
CA LEU A 85 -0.02 -2.03 8.01
C LEU A 85 1.49 -2.04 8.25
N HIS A 86 2.02 -3.23 8.55
CA HIS A 86 3.47 -3.46 8.66
C HIS A 86 4.09 -3.73 7.30
N ALA A 87 5.21 -3.08 7.03
CA ALA A 87 5.93 -3.23 5.79
C ALA A 87 7.45 -3.12 6.01
N ARG A 88 8.17 -4.22 5.99
CA ARG A 88 9.64 -4.26 6.05
C ARG A 88 10.28 -3.49 7.23
N GLY A 89 9.65 -3.52 8.39
CA GLY A 89 10.13 -2.81 9.58
C GLY A 89 9.55 -1.41 9.75
N ASP A 90 8.89 -0.89 8.73
CA ASP A 90 8.12 0.35 8.79
C ASP A 90 6.64 0.06 9.05
N VAL A 91 5.93 1.07 9.48
CA VAL A 91 4.46 1.09 9.56
C VAL A 91 3.96 2.13 8.59
N ILE A 92 3.13 1.68 7.65
CA ILE A 92 2.48 2.53 6.67
C ILE A 92 1.08 2.85 7.17
N THR A 93 0.73 4.12 7.22
CA THR A 93 -0.59 4.58 7.67
C THR A 93 -1.25 5.46 6.64
N LEU A 94 -2.51 5.18 6.34
CA LEU A 94 -3.39 6.06 5.57
C LEU A 94 -4.23 6.89 6.56
N TRP A 95 -4.28 8.19 6.35
CA TRP A 95 -5.02 9.15 7.15
C TRP A 95 -6.30 9.63 6.44
N ASP A 96 -7.23 10.21 7.21
CA ASP A 96 -8.53 10.68 6.72
C ASP A 96 -8.47 11.85 5.73
N ASP A 97 -7.34 12.55 5.66
CA ASP A 97 -7.05 13.57 4.66
C ASP A 97 -6.40 13.01 3.38
N GLY A 98 -6.28 11.68 3.28
CA GLY A 98 -5.65 11.03 2.14
C GLY A 98 -4.13 11.08 2.14
N LEU A 99 -3.49 11.48 3.25
CA LEU A 99 -2.05 11.36 3.37
C LEU A 99 -1.68 9.91 3.72
N VAL A 100 -0.70 9.37 3.03
CA VAL A 100 -0.04 8.11 3.37
C VAL A 100 1.32 8.44 3.98
N THR A 101 1.61 7.88 5.14
CA THR A 101 2.88 8.10 5.85
C THR A 101 3.57 6.78 6.13
N ALA A 102 4.89 6.80 6.19
CA ALA A 102 5.69 5.68 6.67
C ALA A 102 6.52 6.10 7.89
N THR A 103 6.52 5.27 8.93
CA THR A 103 7.35 5.46 10.12
C THR A 103 8.05 4.17 10.52
N ASP A 104 9.30 4.30 10.96
CA ASP A 104 10.06 3.20 11.59
C ASP A 104 9.80 3.13 13.11
N GLY A 105 8.90 3.96 13.63
CA GLY A 105 8.60 4.13 15.05
C GLY A 105 9.54 5.07 15.80
N ARG A 106 10.51 5.67 15.12
CA ARG A 106 11.42 6.71 15.66
C ARG A 106 11.30 8.01 14.89
N THR A 107 11.12 7.91 13.58
CA THR A 107 10.97 9.04 12.66
C THR A 107 9.87 8.75 11.66
N VAL A 108 9.22 9.79 11.14
CA VAL A 108 8.39 9.70 9.96
C VAL A 108 9.31 9.82 8.76
N ARG A 109 9.37 8.79 7.94
CA ARG A 109 10.35 8.65 6.86
C ARG A 109 9.92 9.36 5.59
N TRP A 110 8.65 9.27 5.26
CA TRP A 110 8.08 9.93 4.08
C TRP A 110 6.58 10.12 4.20
N HIS A 111 6.07 11.03 3.37
CA HIS A 111 4.67 11.37 3.20
C HIS A 111 4.32 11.32 1.72
N ARG A 112 3.10 10.85 1.39
CA ARG A 112 2.55 10.88 0.03
C ARG A 112 1.06 11.21 0.10
N ALA A 113 0.68 12.34 -0.52
CA ALA A 113 -0.72 12.73 -0.65
C ALA A 113 -1.38 11.95 -1.78
N LEU A 114 -2.58 11.44 -1.54
CA LEU A 114 -3.42 10.83 -2.56
C LEU A 114 -4.15 11.91 -3.36
N PRO A 115 -4.45 11.67 -4.64
CA PRO A 115 -5.22 12.61 -5.44
C PRO A 115 -6.68 12.65 -5.02
N ALA A 116 -7.23 13.86 -4.92
CA ALA A 116 -8.65 14.13 -4.65
C ALA A 116 -9.28 13.22 -3.57
N PRO A 117 -8.68 13.10 -2.36
CA PRO A 117 -9.15 12.16 -1.35
C PRO A 117 -10.56 12.51 -0.84
N GLY A 118 -10.93 13.80 -0.86
CA GLY A 118 -12.25 14.27 -0.43
C GLY A 118 -13.40 13.68 -1.22
N ASP A 119 -13.16 13.35 -2.50
CA ASP A 119 -14.22 12.90 -3.41
C ASP A 119 -14.61 11.44 -3.22
N TRP A 120 -13.76 10.64 -2.59
CA TRP A 120 -13.99 9.19 -2.54
C TRP A 120 -13.62 8.54 -1.19
N LEU A 121 -12.65 9.07 -0.46
CA LEU A 121 -12.11 8.41 0.73
C LEU A 121 -13.14 8.31 1.88
N PRO A 122 -14.02 9.29 2.12
CA PRO A 122 -15.05 9.19 3.15
C PRO A 122 -15.95 7.97 2.98
N ASP A 123 -16.34 7.65 1.76
CA ASP A 123 -17.22 6.53 1.44
C ASP A 123 -16.52 5.17 1.50
N HIS A 124 -15.19 5.16 1.34
CA HIS A 124 -14.39 3.94 1.31
C HIS A 124 -13.77 3.57 2.67
N GLY A 125 -13.62 4.53 3.58
CA GLY A 125 -13.09 4.30 4.93
C GLY A 125 -11.66 3.71 4.95
N GLY A 126 -10.90 3.86 3.87
CA GLY A 126 -9.53 3.37 3.75
C GLY A 126 -9.38 1.87 3.50
N THR A 127 -10.47 1.10 3.55
CA THR A 127 -10.42 -0.36 3.36
C THR A 127 -9.93 -0.72 1.96
N GLY A 128 -8.86 -1.53 1.89
CA GLY A 128 -8.32 -2.02 0.63
C GLY A 128 -7.48 -1.03 -0.16
N VAL A 129 -7.37 0.21 0.30
CA VAL A 129 -6.57 1.25 -0.36
C VAL A 129 -5.08 0.89 -0.36
N LEU A 130 -4.56 0.39 0.76
CA LEU A 130 -3.16 -0.01 0.87
C LEU A 130 -3.01 -1.53 0.66
N ARG A 131 -2.11 -1.92 -0.24
CA ARG A 131 -1.79 -3.33 -0.53
C ARG A 131 -0.28 -3.50 -0.62
N LEU A 132 0.27 -4.41 0.18
CA LEU A 132 1.68 -4.76 0.04
C LEU A 132 1.86 -5.62 -1.20
N LEU A 133 2.87 -5.29 -1.98
CA LEU A 133 3.35 -6.05 -3.11
C LEU A 133 4.71 -6.68 -2.80
N GLY A 134 5.17 -7.55 -3.66
CA GLY A 134 6.53 -8.06 -3.61
C GLY A 134 7.59 -6.95 -3.77
N HIS A 135 8.86 -7.33 -3.62
CA HIS A 135 10.03 -6.45 -3.84
C HIS A 135 10.04 -5.13 -3.04
N GLY A 136 9.31 -5.07 -1.91
CA GLY A 136 9.28 -3.86 -1.07
C GLY A 136 8.46 -2.73 -1.66
N MET A 137 7.40 -3.07 -2.35
CA MET A 137 6.48 -2.14 -2.97
C MET A 137 5.16 -2.06 -2.18
N LEU A 138 4.55 -0.89 -2.22
CA LEU A 138 3.22 -0.60 -1.70
C LEU A 138 2.35 -0.16 -2.86
N ALA A 139 1.29 -0.89 -3.17
CA ALA A 139 0.24 -0.39 -4.05
C ALA A 139 -0.77 0.43 -3.25
N VAL A 140 -1.13 1.56 -3.78
CA VAL A 140 -2.22 2.42 -3.31
C VAL A 140 -3.31 2.40 -4.37
N VAL A 141 -4.43 1.80 -4.05
CA VAL A 141 -5.58 1.65 -4.95
C VAL A 141 -6.58 2.75 -4.64
N THR A 142 -6.83 3.62 -5.60
CA THR A 142 -7.87 4.65 -5.56
C THR A 142 -8.88 4.40 -6.68
N PRO A 143 -10.08 5.01 -6.69
CA PRO A 143 -10.99 4.87 -7.82
C PRO A 143 -10.40 5.30 -9.16
N TYR A 144 -9.50 6.28 -9.15
CA TYR A 144 -8.96 6.89 -10.36
C TYR A 144 -7.69 6.21 -10.89
N ARG A 145 -6.90 5.58 -10.01
CA ARG A 145 -5.64 4.94 -10.38
C ARG A 145 -5.13 3.98 -9.31
N ILE A 146 -4.28 3.06 -9.74
CA ILE A 146 -3.39 2.30 -8.87
C ILE A 146 -2.01 2.92 -8.99
N ALA A 147 -1.40 3.28 -7.87
CA ALA A 147 -0.03 3.79 -7.82
C ALA A 147 0.81 2.89 -6.92
N ALA A 148 2.03 2.57 -7.33
CA ALA A 148 2.94 1.79 -6.50
C ALA A 148 4.16 2.61 -6.08
N TYR A 149 4.44 2.57 -4.81
CA TYR A 149 5.55 3.27 -4.17
C TYR A 149 6.55 2.29 -3.60
N ARG A 150 7.82 2.64 -3.65
CA ARG A 150 8.86 1.91 -2.92
C ARG A 150 8.73 2.22 -1.43
N ILE A 151 8.62 1.20 -0.58
CA ILE A 151 8.39 1.37 0.86
C ILE A 151 9.54 2.13 1.53
N ALA A 152 10.77 1.92 1.08
CA ALA A 152 11.96 2.48 1.70
C ALA A 152 12.01 4.02 1.72
N ASP A 153 11.45 4.69 0.72
CA ASP A 153 11.55 6.15 0.51
C ASP A 153 10.27 6.80 -0.02
N GLY A 154 9.25 5.98 -0.30
CA GLY A 154 7.99 6.47 -0.85
C GLY A 154 8.07 6.91 -2.31
N ASP A 155 9.13 6.59 -3.05
CA ASP A 155 9.25 6.95 -4.47
C ASP A 155 8.19 6.22 -5.30
N LEU A 156 7.51 6.98 -6.16
CA LEU A 156 6.59 6.43 -7.15
C LEU A 156 7.35 5.59 -8.17
N ARG A 157 6.96 4.33 -8.31
CA ARG A 157 7.63 3.40 -9.24
C ARG A 157 6.83 3.19 -10.51
N TRP A 158 5.52 3.09 -10.38
CA TRP A 158 4.60 3.00 -11.51
C TRP A 158 3.20 3.46 -11.11
N GLY A 159 2.40 3.79 -12.10
CA GLY A 159 1.00 4.13 -11.94
C GLY A 159 0.18 3.61 -13.10
N LEU A 160 -1.02 3.13 -12.82
CA LEU A 160 -2.00 2.69 -13.81
C LEU A 160 -3.27 3.51 -13.59
N PRO A 161 -3.65 4.40 -14.52
CA PRO A 161 -4.94 5.08 -14.46
C PRO A 161 -6.08 4.09 -14.67
N ALA A 162 -7.26 4.41 -14.14
CA ALA A 162 -8.47 3.70 -14.51
C ALA A 162 -8.79 3.97 -16.00
N SER A 163 -9.42 2.99 -16.65
CA SER A 163 -9.92 3.19 -18.02
C SER A 163 -11.02 4.26 -18.04
N ASP A 164 -11.20 4.91 -19.17
CA ASP A 164 -12.20 5.96 -19.33
C ASP A 164 -13.61 5.50 -18.94
N GLY A 165 -14.27 6.27 -18.11
CA GLY A 165 -15.59 5.94 -17.57
C GLY A 165 -15.62 4.80 -16.55
N CYS A 166 -14.47 4.23 -16.15
CA CYS A 166 -14.36 3.15 -15.18
C CYS A 166 -13.77 3.65 -13.85
N ALA A 167 -13.98 2.90 -12.78
CA ALA A 167 -13.37 3.19 -11.50
C ALA A 167 -12.86 1.91 -10.81
N PHE A 168 -11.66 1.94 -10.28
CA PHE A 168 -11.18 0.84 -9.44
C PHE A 168 -11.95 0.78 -8.13
N GLN A 169 -12.15 -0.41 -7.62
CA GLN A 169 -12.77 -0.65 -6.31
C GLN A 169 -11.73 -1.12 -5.29
N PRO A 170 -11.22 -0.23 -4.41
CA PRO A 170 -10.18 -0.59 -3.44
C PRO A 170 -10.56 -1.77 -2.55
N ARG A 171 -11.83 -1.84 -2.10
CA ARG A 171 -12.32 -2.94 -1.26
C ARG A 171 -12.29 -4.31 -1.94
N ARG A 172 -12.31 -4.32 -3.28
CA ARG A 172 -12.24 -5.52 -4.11
C ARG A 172 -10.86 -5.74 -4.73
N ALA A 173 -9.82 -5.22 -4.08
CA ALA A 173 -8.44 -5.49 -4.44
C ALA A 173 -7.93 -6.68 -3.63
N VAL A 174 -7.40 -7.69 -4.30
CA VAL A 174 -6.83 -8.90 -3.70
C VAL A 174 -5.41 -9.09 -4.21
N HIS A 175 -4.47 -9.29 -3.30
CA HIS A 175 -3.11 -9.68 -3.65
C HIS A 175 -2.92 -11.17 -3.34
N HIS A 176 -2.62 -11.96 -4.36
CA HIS A 176 -2.35 -13.38 -4.22
C HIS A 176 -1.10 -13.77 -4.99
N ALA A 177 -0.21 -14.50 -4.32
CA ALA A 177 1.11 -14.88 -4.84
C ALA A 177 1.91 -13.63 -5.26
N ARG A 178 1.96 -13.28 -6.53
CA ARG A 178 2.67 -12.11 -7.08
C ARG A 178 1.77 -11.29 -7.99
N THR A 179 0.48 -11.39 -7.79
CA THR A 179 -0.51 -10.73 -8.64
C THR A 179 -1.48 -9.94 -7.78
N LEU A 180 -1.62 -8.66 -8.08
CA LEU A 180 -2.67 -7.81 -7.57
C LEU A 180 -3.85 -7.86 -8.54
N VAL A 181 -4.99 -8.36 -8.09
CA VAL A 181 -6.24 -8.35 -8.86
C VAL A 181 -7.15 -7.29 -8.28
N VAL A 182 -7.61 -6.36 -9.10
CA VAL A 182 -8.48 -5.26 -8.69
C VAL A 182 -9.71 -5.23 -9.59
N ALA A 183 -10.89 -5.11 -8.98
CA ALA A 183 -12.10 -4.86 -9.74
C ALA A 183 -12.10 -3.42 -10.29
N GLN A 184 -12.44 -3.29 -11.56
CA GLN A 184 -12.60 -2.02 -12.27
C GLN A 184 -13.92 -2.04 -13.06
N PRO A 185 -15.07 -1.91 -12.37
CA PRO A 185 -16.35 -1.88 -13.07
C PRO A 185 -16.42 -0.71 -14.06
N CYS A 186 -16.92 -1.01 -15.24
CA CYS A 186 -17.12 -0.07 -16.32
C CYS A 186 -18.57 -0.15 -16.79
N PRO A 187 -19.22 0.97 -17.15
CA PRO A 187 -20.52 0.95 -17.82
C PRO A 187 -20.44 0.12 -19.09
N HIS A 188 -21.42 -0.74 -19.31
CA HIS A 188 -21.56 -1.55 -20.53
C HIS A 188 -20.45 -2.57 -20.85
N ALA A 189 -19.48 -2.78 -19.96
CA ALA A 189 -18.46 -3.80 -20.15
C ALA A 189 -18.92 -5.15 -19.60
N ALA A 190 -18.49 -6.25 -20.25
CA ALA A 190 -18.68 -7.59 -19.71
C ALA A 190 -17.98 -7.69 -18.34
N TRP A 191 -18.58 -8.40 -17.38
CA TRP A 191 -18.04 -8.52 -16.02
C TRP A 191 -16.60 -9.09 -16.01
N THR A 192 -16.24 -9.89 -16.97
CA THR A 192 -14.90 -10.47 -17.14
C THR A 192 -13.84 -9.44 -17.48
N ALA A 193 -14.21 -8.37 -18.20
CA ALA A 193 -13.34 -7.25 -18.50
C ALA A 193 -13.21 -6.26 -17.34
N GLN A 194 -13.96 -6.49 -16.26
CA GLN A 194 -13.95 -5.61 -15.08
C GLN A 194 -12.93 -6.02 -14.02
N LEU A 195 -12.03 -6.95 -14.32
CA LEU A 195 -10.93 -7.35 -13.45
C LEU A 195 -9.60 -7.03 -14.10
N VAL A 196 -8.79 -6.24 -13.41
CA VAL A 196 -7.42 -5.92 -13.81
C VAL A 196 -6.45 -6.70 -12.94
N ALA A 197 -5.57 -7.48 -13.55
CA ALA A 197 -4.53 -8.24 -12.87
C ALA A 197 -3.15 -7.67 -13.19
N LEU A 198 -2.39 -7.32 -12.16
CA LEU A 198 -1.08 -6.68 -12.25
C LEU A 198 -0.03 -7.53 -11.56
N ASP A 199 1.16 -7.61 -12.13
CA ASP A 199 2.32 -8.13 -11.38
C ASP A 199 2.90 -7.07 -10.42
N ASP A 200 3.87 -7.45 -9.60
CA ASP A 200 4.52 -6.55 -8.64
C ASP A 200 5.23 -5.37 -9.33
N LEU A 201 5.48 -5.43 -10.62
CA LEU A 201 6.09 -4.38 -11.43
C LEU A 201 5.07 -3.50 -12.16
N GLY A 202 3.77 -3.73 -11.93
CA GLY A 202 2.68 -2.97 -12.54
C GLY A 202 2.36 -3.37 -13.98
N ARG A 203 2.90 -4.49 -14.47
CA ARG A 203 2.57 -4.98 -15.80
C ARG A 203 1.26 -5.74 -15.72
N ILE A 204 0.35 -5.42 -16.63
CA ILE A 204 -0.87 -6.22 -16.81
C ILE A 204 -0.41 -7.63 -17.17
N VAL A 205 -0.84 -8.63 -16.40
CA VAL A 205 -0.40 -10.01 -16.58
C VAL A 205 -0.91 -10.49 -17.94
N PRO A 206 -0.04 -10.61 -18.96
CA PRO A 206 -0.45 -11.06 -20.27
C PRO A 206 -0.89 -12.53 -20.18
N ARG A 207 -1.93 -12.92 -20.92
CA ARG A 207 -2.46 -14.28 -21.06
C ARG A 207 -3.33 -14.82 -19.92
N ARG A 208 -3.74 -14.05 -18.94
CA ARG A 208 -4.93 -14.40 -18.19
C ARG A 208 -6.12 -13.93 -19.02
N ARG A 209 -6.65 -14.83 -19.83
CA ARG A 209 -8.01 -14.66 -20.33
C ARG A 209 -8.90 -14.46 -19.11
N PRO A 210 -9.81 -13.49 -19.15
CA PRO A 210 -10.80 -13.35 -18.09
C PRO A 210 -11.39 -14.73 -17.83
N LEU A 211 -11.65 -15.08 -16.56
CA LEU A 211 -12.40 -16.28 -16.22
C LEU A 211 -13.82 -16.12 -16.78
N GLY A 212 -13.99 -16.30 -18.06
CA GLY A 212 -15.25 -16.24 -18.78
C GLY A 212 -15.65 -17.62 -19.21
N THR A 213 -16.93 -17.87 -19.19
CA THR A 213 -17.59 -19.00 -19.83
C THR A 213 -17.72 -18.79 -21.33
N GLU A 214 -16.73 -18.18 -21.98
CA GLU A 214 -16.70 -18.23 -23.45
C GLU A 214 -16.45 -19.68 -23.85
N PRO A 215 -17.32 -20.25 -24.72
CA PRO A 215 -17.05 -21.55 -25.28
C PRO A 215 -15.67 -21.51 -25.91
N ARG A 216 -14.81 -22.45 -25.55
CA ARG A 216 -13.57 -22.65 -26.28
C ARG A 216 -14.00 -22.91 -27.73
N ASP A 217 -13.61 -22.05 -28.65
CA ASP A 217 -13.62 -22.36 -30.06
C ASP A 217 -12.65 -23.52 -30.28
N GLU A 218 -13.14 -24.76 -30.11
CA GLU A 218 -12.42 -25.99 -30.36
C GLU A 218 -12.37 -26.30 -31.88
N ASP A 219 -12.60 -25.32 -32.72
CA ASP A 219 -12.47 -25.46 -34.18
C ASP A 219 -11.13 -24.86 -34.66
N GLY A 220 -10.03 -25.44 -34.19
CA GLY A 220 -8.76 -25.45 -34.92
C GLY A 220 -8.73 -26.67 -35.82
N PRO A 221 -8.43 -26.58 -37.14
CA PRO A 221 -8.38 -27.75 -38.02
C PRO A 221 -7.26 -28.71 -37.62
N GLY A 222 -7.62 -29.92 -37.24
CA GLY A 222 -6.76 -31.08 -37.31
C GLY A 222 -5.91 -31.42 -36.10
N ARG A 223 -6.53 -32.10 -35.14
CA ARG A 223 -5.90 -33.29 -34.53
C ARG A 223 -7.03 -34.28 -34.23
N GLY A 224 -7.09 -35.37 -35.02
CA GLY A 224 -8.10 -36.38 -34.92
C GLY A 224 -8.21 -36.97 -33.52
N ARG A 225 -9.40 -36.91 -32.95
CA ARG A 225 -9.76 -37.74 -31.80
C ARG A 225 -9.62 -39.21 -32.23
N PRO A 226 -8.98 -40.06 -31.44
CA PRO A 226 -9.11 -41.51 -31.69
C PRO A 226 -10.59 -41.86 -31.53
N ARG A 227 -11.16 -42.39 -32.61
CA ARG A 227 -12.51 -42.91 -32.68
C ARG A 227 -12.55 -44.11 -31.73
N ILE A 228 -13.24 -43.99 -30.62
CA ILE A 228 -13.56 -45.13 -29.77
C ILE A 228 -14.65 -45.90 -30.56
N GLU A 229 -14.26 -46.98 -31.23
CA GLU A 229 -15.19 -47.92 -31.81
C GLU A 229 -15.91 -48.65 -30.68
N HIS A 230 -17.18 -48.32 -30.49
CA HIS A 230 -18.06 -49.15 -29.67
C HIS A 230 -18.26 -50.50 -30.39
N PRO A 231 -18.01 -51.66 -29.73
CA PRO A 231 -18.28 -52.95 -30.33
C PRO A 231 -19.78 -53.10 -30.64
N ASN A 232 -20.09 -53.43 -31.89
CA ASN A 232 -21.43 -53.62 -32.37
C ASN A 232 -22.05 -54.83 -31.63
N PRO A 233 -23.19 -54.69 -30.92
CA PRO A 233 -23.80 -55.77 -30.17
C PRO A 233 -24.35 -56.91 -31.00
N GLU A 234 -24.47 -56.79 -32.32
CA GLU A 234 -24.99 -57.85 -33.20
C GLU A 234 -23.99 -58.97 -33.52
N LYS A 235 -22.70 -58.85 -33.16
CA LYS A 235 -21.69 -59.85 -33.42
C LYS A 235 -21.46 -60.86 -32.28
N VAL A 236 -22.20 -60.83 -31.21
CA VAL A 236 -22.00 -61.75 -30.07
C VAL A 236 -22.93 -62.94 -30.08
N LEU A 237 -23.86 -63.02 -31.02
CA LEU A 237 -24.87 -64.14 -31.09
C LEU A 237 -24.60 -65.22 -32.13
N ALA A 238 -23.43 -65.30 -32.72
CA ALA A 238 -23.09 -66.36 -33.70
C ALA A 238 -21.81 -67.09 -33.29
N GLN A 239 -21.91 -67.95 -32.26
CA GLN A 239 -21.01 -69.12 -32.11
C GLN A 239 -21.85 -70.36 -31.95
N PRO A 240 -21.74 -71.30 -32.89
CA PRO A 240 -22.36 -72.60 -32.76
C PRO A 240 -21.56 -73.49 -31.79
N ARG A 241 -22.31 -74.43 -31.19
CA ARG A 241 -21.83 -75.46 -30.25
C ARG A 241 -20.77 -76.39 -30.89
#